data_f8f038916925207306ad9f24f8ef8aaa
#
_entry.id   f8f038916925207306ad9f24f8ef8aaa
#
_cell.length_a   1.000
_cell.length_b   1.000
_cell.length_c   1.000
_cell.angle_alpha   90.00
_cell.angle_beta   90.00
_cell.angle_gamma   90.00
#
_symmetry.space_group_name_H-M   'P 1'
#
loop_
_entity.id
_entity.type
_entity.pdbx_description
1 polymer ?
#
loop_
_entity_poly.entity_id
_entity_poly.type
_entity_poly.pdbx_seq_one_letter_code
_entity_poly.pdbx_strand_id
1 'polypeptide(L)'
;KNDLGRFGLGLKTASFSQCRKLTVVSSKNKNTSAAVWDLDYVAETEDWTLQLLNHDEFNEIYKFSELNDNGTLVIWEKTDRIIDNTVNTITEETIYEKMRVVEKHIALIFHRFLKGNHKINIFINGKAIEPFDPFHSTHIATQELQEEIINLNDEKIIIRPYILPHYSKLSQKEYDYYDEDGGYLKNQGFYVYRNKRLLISGTWFRIIRQSEMFKLARIQIDLPNNLDSLWKIDVRKSYASPPSIIRRRLSKIIEKISGASSKVYTARGHRSTTTNISFWERYAARGEIKYSINKEHPIIQNFLNNLDRKAQDDFNEILDLVGSFLPKDALYADLGNNNPKKVNTTDISNEFIEKLALKKISDEKDLMTAQELVSLFQNTEPFNLYKKDWKIFVEKVL
;
A
#
# COMPACT_ATOMS: atom_id res chain seq x y z
N LYS A 1 14.49 21.14 -19.04
CA LYS A 1 15.60 20.37 -18.41
C LYS A 1 15.02 19.20 -17.63
N ASN A 2 15.38 17.99 -18.03
CA ASN A 2 14.92 16.74 -17.37
C ASN A 2 15.81 16.36 -16.17
N ASP A 3 16.34 17.32 -15.45
CA ASP A 3 17.25 17.13 -14.35
C ASP A 3 16.50 16.88 -13.04
N LEU A 4 16.96 15.91 -12.24
CA LEU A 4 16.46 15.65 -10.89
C LEU A 4 16.97 16.68 -9.87
N GLY A 5 18.12 17.29 -10.14
CA GLY A 5 18.69 18.40 -9.38
C GLY A 5 17.97 19.70 -9.66
N ARG A 6 17.81 20.57 -8.65
CA ARG A 6 17.22 21.91 -8.81
C ARG A 6 18.12 23.01 -8.28
N PHE A 7 18.74 22.78 -7.13
CA PHE A 7 19.42 23.84 -6.36
C PHE A 7 20.95 23.73 -6.37
N GLY A 8 21.53 22.64 -6.88
CA GLY A 8 22.98 22.41 -6.91
C GLY A 8 23.63 22.14 -5.54
N LEU A 9 22.87 22.17 -4.47
CA LEU A 9 23.38 22.07 -3.09
C LEU A 9 23.33 20.64 -2.50
N GLY A 10 22.65 19.71 -3.19
CA GLY A 10 22.31 18.40 -2.61
C GLY A 10 23.52 17.59 -2.13
N LEU A 11 24.56 17.47 -2.97
CA LEU A 11 25.76 16.70 -2.60
C LEU A 11 26.44 17.29 -1.36
N LYS A 12 26.69 18.59 -1.34
CA LYS A 12 27.39 19.26 -0.24
C LYS A 12 26.62 19.17 1.08
N THR A 13 25.33 19.60 1.05
CA THR A 13 24.52 19.63 2.28
C THR A 13 24.24 18.24 2.82
N ALA A 14 24.02 17.27 1.96
CA ALA A 14 23.85 15.86 2.38
C ALA A 14 25.14 15.31 2.98
N SER A 15 26.30 15.54 2.34
CA SER A 15 27.58 15.04 2.84
C SER A 15 27.94 15.64 4.20
N PHE A 16 27.88 16.96 4.35
CA PHE A 16 28.23 17.63 5.61
C PHE A 16 27.19 17.45 6.73
N SER A 17 26.04 16.89 6.43
CA SER A 17 25.12 16.40 7.46
C SER A 17 25.55 15.07 8.06
N GLN A 18 26.56 14.39 7.48
CA GLN A 18 27.00 13.05 7.88
C GLN A 18 28.50 12.96 8.19
N CYS A 19 29.33 13.78 7.53
CA CYS A 19 30.78 13.71 7.64
C CYS A 19 31.42 15.10 7.72
N ARG A 20 32.69 15.14 8.14
CA ARG A 20 33.50 16.36 8.19
C ARG A 20 34.43 16.47 6.98
N LYS A 21 34.75 15.36 6.29
CA LYS A 21 35.61 15.37 5.11
C LYS A 21 34.89 14.69 3.95
N LEU A 22 34.77 15.41 2.84
CA LEU A 22 34.14 14.98 1.59
C LEU A 22 35.17 14.98 0.48
N THR A 23 35.46 13.80 -0.08
CA THR A 23 36.28 13.65 -1.29
C THR A 23 35.41 13.28 -2.45
N VAL A 24 35.54 14.00 -3.56
CA VAL A 24 34.84 13.71 -4.81
C VAL A 24 35.88 13.55 -5.92
N VAL A 25 35.88 12.38 -6.55
CA VAL A 25 36.70 12.08 -7.73
C VAL A 25 35.78 11.81 -8.91
N SER A 26 35.96 12.52 -9.98
CA SER A 26 35.15 12.33 -11.21
C SER A 26 36.05 12.13 -12.42
N SER A 27 35.76 11.08 -13.19
CA SER A 27 36.42 10.77 -14.44
C SER A 27 35.45 10.86 -15.58
N LYS A 28 35.87 11.49 -16.67
CA LYS A 28 35.12 11.57 -17.93
C LYS A 28 36.06 11.45 -19.11
N ASN A 29 35.86 10.41 -19.92
CA ASN A 29 36.75 10.13 -21.05
C ASN A 29 38.23 10.05 -20.65
N LYS A 30 38.53 9.39 -19.55
CA LYS A 30 39.85 9.23 -18.92
C LYS A 30 40.46 10.52 -18.35
N ASN A 31 39.75 11.65 -18.41
CA ASN A 31 40.17 12.86 -17.72
C ASN A 31 39.62 12.83 -16.30
N THR A 32 40.49 12.71 -15.32
CA THR A 32 40.12 12.61 -13.91
C THR A 32 40.45 13.88 -13.16
N SER A 33 39.56 14.30 -12.30
CA SER A 33 39.74 15.41 -11.37
C SER A 33 39.24 15.02 -9.99
N ALA A 34 39.95 15.44 -8.97
CA ALA A 34 39.55 15.18 -7.59
C ALA A 34 39.60 16.46 -6.74
N ALA A 35 38.61 16.57 -5.87
CA ALA A 35 38.47 17.71 -4.97
C ALA A 35 38.10 17.23 -3.55
N VAL A 36 38.63 17.90 -2.55
CA VAL A 36 38.36 17.59 -1.14
C VAL A 36 37.87 18.84 -0.43
N TRP A 37 36.78 18.69 0.33
CA TRP A 37 36.40 19.60 1.38
C TRP A 37 36.59 18.95 2.74
N ASP A 38 37.47 19.52 3.56
CA ASP A 38 37.68 19.13 4.95
C ASP A 38 37.31 20.28 5.87
N LEU A 39 36.27 20.10 6.69
CA LEU A 39 35.83 21.13 7.64
C LEU A 39 36.81 21.46 8.70
N ASP A 40 37.75 20.55 9.02
CA ASP A 40 38.84 20.86 9.96
C ASP A 40 39.84 21.82 9.31
N TYR A 41 40.20 21.58 8.05
CA TYR A 41 41.06 22.49 7.28
C TYR A 41 40.40 23.88 7.04
N VAL A 42 39.08 23.90 6.77
CA VAL A 42 38.33 25.16 6.70
C VAL A 42 38.38 25.93 8.02
N ALA A 43 38.30 25.23 9.16
CA ALA A 43 38.38 25.87 10.47
C ALA A 43 39.79 26.38 10.80
N GLU A 44 40.85 25.67 10.37
CA GLU A 44 42.25 26.09 10.54
C GLU A 44 42.62 27.30 9.70
N THR A 45 42.06 27.35 8.46
CA THR A 45 42.36 28.46 7.51
C THR A 45 41.44 29.65 7.65
N GLU A 46 40.35 29.51 8.42
CA GLU A 46 39.26 30.47 8.54
C GLU A 46 38.62 30.89 7.19
N ASP A 47 38.80 30.04 6.13
CA ASP A 47 38.32 30.29 4.80
C ASP A 47 37.67 29.04 4.21
N TRP A 48 36.62 29.24 3.39
CA TRP A 48 35.89 28.17 2.71
C TRP A 48 36.67 27.60 1.52
N THR A 49 37.77 26.93 1.82
CA THR A 49 38.76 26.48 0.86
C THR A 49 38.43 25.09 0.31
N LEU A 50 38.53 24.93 -1.02
CA LEU A 50 38.47 23.67 -1.72
C LEU A 50 39.87 23.20 -2.09
N GLN A 51 40.26 22.03 -1.65
CA GLN A 51 41.52 21.41 -2.01
C GLN A 51 41.36 20.64 -3.32
N LEU A 52 42.19 20.94 -4.31
CA LEU A 52 42.28 20.18 -5.57
C LEU A 52 43.48 19.25 -5.48
N LEU A 53 43.26 17.96 -5.74
CA LEU A 53 44.29 16.94 -5.68
C LEU A 53 45.01 16.82 -7.02
N ASN A 54 46.32 16.59 -6.95
CA ASN A 54 47.19 16.28 -8.08
C ASN A 54 47.06 14.80 -8.48
N HIS A 55 47.54 14.47 -9.69
CA HIS A 55 47.50 13.11 -10.20
C HIS A 55 48.21 12.07 -9.33
N ASP A 56 49.30 12.46 -8.71
CA ASP A 56 50.11 11.57 -7.84
C ASP A 56 49.33 11.21 -6.55
N GLU A 57 48.47 12.11 -6.08
CA GLU A 57 47.65 11.92 -4.85
C GLU A 57 46.44 11.01 -5.09
N PHE A 58 46.06 10.75 -6.36
CA PHE A 58 44.90 9.91 -6.64
C PHE A 58 45.06 8.46 -6.18
N ASN A 59 46.30 7.94 -6.20
CA ASN A 59 46.60 6.57 -5.75
C ASN A 59 46.38 6.34 -4.26
N GLU A 60 46.38 7.41 -3.48
CA GLU A 60 46.10 7.38 -2.05
C GLU A 60 44.60 7.38 -1.73
N ILE A 61 43.78 7.68 -2.70
CA ILE A 61 42.31 7.75 -2.52
C ILE A 61 41.76 6.33 -2.40
N TYR A 62 40.98 6.12 -1.32
CA TYR A 62 40.31 4.83 -1.09
C TYR A 62 39.44 4.43 -2.30
N LYS A 63 39.63 3.20 -2.81
CA LYS A 63 38.92 2.64 -3.95
C LYS A 63 39.08 3.41 -5.28
N PHE A 64 40.08 4.23 -5.46
CA PHE A 64 40.33 4.92 -6.72
C PHE A 64 40.48 3.94 -7.90
N SER A 65 41.12 2.79 -7.67
CA SER A 65 41.27 1.72 -8.68
C SER A 65 39.94 1.12 -9.17
N GLU A 66 38.84 1.29 -8.45
CA GLU A 66 37.51 0.83 -8.85
C GLU A 66 36.79 1.85 -9.77
N LEU A 67 37.33 3.09 -9.90
CA LEU A 67 36.74 4.13 -10.74
C LEU A 67 36.97 3.85 -12.21
N ASN A 68 35.89 3.76 -12.96
CA ASN A 68 35.94 3.56 -14.41
C ASN A 68 36.28 4.87 -15.17
N ASP A 69 36.60 4.75 -16.48
CA ASP A 69 36.88 5.87 -17.38
C ASP A 69 35.78 6.95 -17.41
N ASN A 70 34.53 6.56 -17.07
CA ASN A 70 33.39 7.46 -16.91
C ASN A 70 32.68 7.10 -15.61
N GLY A 71 32.83 7.92 -14.59
CA GLY A 71 32.24 7.66 -13.28
C GLY A 71 32.54 8.74 -12.26
N THR A 72 31.95 8.61 -11.08
CA THR A 72 32.20 9.49 -9.96
C THR A 72 32.27 8.66 -8.69
N LEU A 73 33.33 8.89 -7.91
CA LEU A 73 33.54 8.32 -6.58
C LEU A 73 33.31 9.42 -5.56
N VAL A 74 32.46 9.16 -4.57
CA VAL A 74 32.17 10.07 -3.45
C VAL A 74 32.54 9.36 -2.16
N ILE A 75 33.42 9.95 -1.38
CA ILE A 75 33.94 9.37 -0.15
C ILE A 75 33.62 10.29 1.02
N TRP A 76 33.03 9.72 2.05
CA TRP A 76 32.81 10.38 3.32
C TRP A 76 33.79 9.85 4.36
N GLU A 77 34.57 10.74 4.90
CA GLU A 77 35.53 10.46 5.96
C GLU A 77 35.19 11.32 7.19
N LYS A 78 35.68 10.93 8.35
CA LYS A 78 35.37 11.60 9.63
C LYS A 78 33.82 11.68 9.82
N THR A 79 33.17 10.53 9.75
CA THR A 79 31.71 10.40 9.81
C THR A 79 31.21 10.46 11.26
N ASP A 80 31.20 11.67 11.82
CA ASP A 80 30.87 11.96 13.22
C ASP A 80 29.35 12.11 13.48
N ARG A 81 28.51 12.10 12.42
CA ARG A 81 27.07 12.37 12.50
C ARG A 81 26.19 11.24 12.00
N ILE A 82 26.78 10.15 11.53
CA ILE A 82 26.01 8.97 11.08
C ILE A 82 25.28 8.32 12.25
N ILE A 83 25.81 8.47 13.47
CA ILE A 83 25.26 7.84 14.67
C ILE A 83 24.92 8.93 15.67
N ASP A 84 23.76 8.78 16.29
CA ASP A 84 23.29 9.70 17.31
C ASP A 84 24.19 9.63 18.54
N ASN A 85 24.66 10.76 19.02
CA ASN A 85 25.58 10.87 20.17
C ASN A 85 24.99 10.32 21.48
N THR A 86 23.77 9.83 21.47
CA THR A 86 23.10 9.19 22.62
C THR A 86 23.48 7.72 22.78
N VAL A 87 24.09 7.10 21.78
CA VAL A 87 24.52 5.69 21.82
C VAL A 87 26.02 5.64 21.97
N ASN A 88 26.49 5.29 23.15
CA ASN A 88 27.94 5.26 23.52
C ASN A 88 28.79 4.22 22.76
N THR A 89 28.19 3.39 21.92
CA THR A 89 28.92 2.34 21.18
C THR A 89 28.30 2.15 19.80
N ILE A 90 29.10 2.34 18.76
CA ILE A 90 28.75 1.98 17.37
C ILE A 90 28.82 0.46 17.28
N THR A 91 27.67 -0.20 17.09
CA THR A 91 27.62 -1.62 16.78
C THR A 91 27.35 -1.81 15.28
N GLU A 92 27.82 -2.92 14.73
CA GLU A 92 27.49 -3.31 13.35
C GLU A 92 25.96 -3.33 13.14
N GLU A 93 25.21 -3.77 14.13
CA GLU A 93 23.75 -3.83 14.13
C GLU A 93 23.11 -2.46 13.87
N THR A 94 23.59 -1.41 14.55
CA THR A 94 23.11 -0.03 14.38
C THR A 94 23.34 0.48 12.94
N ILE A 95 24.49 0.11 12.36
CA ILE A 95 24.81 0.46 10.97
C ILE A 95 23.88 -0.30 10.00
N TYR A 96 23.67 -1.60 10.22
CA TYR A 96 22.78 -2.42 9.40
C TYR A 96 21.33 -1.92 9.43
N GLU A 97 20.83 -1.50 10.59
CA GLU A 97 19.51 -0.91 10.70
C GLU A 97 19.37 0.37 9.88
N LYS A 98 20.35 1.28 9.97
CA LYS A 98 20.35 2.49 9.13
C LYS A 98 20.43 2.17 7.64
N MET A 99 21.24 1.18 7.26
CA MET A 99 21.31 0.74 5.86
C MET A 99 19.98 0.17 5.36
N ARG A 100 19.26 -0.57 6.19
CA ARG A 100 17.90 -1.05 5.85
C ARG A 100 16.92 0.10 5.61
N VAL A 101 16.98 1.16 6.41
CA VAL A 101 16.16 2.36 6.20
C VAL A 101 16.50 3.01 4.86
N VAL A 102 17.80 3.13 4.55
CA VAL A 102 18.27 3.67 3.26
C VAL A 102 17.83 2.79 2.09
N GLU A 103 17.96 1.46 2.22
CA GLU A 103 17.52 0.49 1.20
C GLU A 103 16.02 0.66 0.89
N LYS A 104 15.17 0.65 1.92
CA LYS A 104 13.72 0.87 1.78
C LYS A 104 13.40 2.22 1.12
N HIS A 105 14.07 3.28 1.57
CA HIS A 105 13.87 4.62 1.03
C HIS A 105 14.22 4.69 -0.46
N ILE A 106 15.37 4.15 -0.86
CA ILE A 106 15.79 4.12 -2.27
C ILE A 106 14.84 3.25 -3.09
N ALA A 107 14.47 2.07 -2.59
CA ALA A 107 13.54 1.15 -3.23
C ALA A 107 12.20 1.82 -3.56
N LEU A 108 11.66 2.64 -2.65
CA LEU A 108 10.42 3.38 -2.85
C LEU A 108 10.60 4.62 -3.75
N ILE A 109 11.56 5.50 -3.43
CA ILE A 109 11.72 6.81 -4.10
C ILE A 109 12.11 6.65 -5.57
N PHE A 110 12.94 5.67 -5.88
CA PHE A 110 13.48 5.43 -7.22
C PHE A 110 12.87 4.21 -7.93
N HIS A 111 11.80 3.62 -7.41
CA HIS A 111 11.23 2.38 -7.96
C HIS A 111 10.97 2.43 -9.48
N ARG A 112 10.59 3.61 -10.01
CA ARG A 112 10.32 3.81 -11.44
C ARG A 112 11.61 3.89 -12.29
N PHE A 113 12.77 4.13 -11.67
CA PHE A 113 14.07 4.08 -12.31
C PHE A 113 14.71 2.69 -12.23
N LEU A 114 14.31 1.90 -11.24
CA LEU A 114 14.80 0.53 -11.03
C LEU A 114 14.08 -0.50 -11.91
N LYS A 115 13.03 -0.08 -12.66
CA LYS A 115 12.22 -0.95 -13.53
C LYS A 115 12.34 -0.55 -15.01
N GLY A 116 12.10 -1.51 -15.91
CA GLY A 116 11.98 -1.29 -17.36
C GLY A 116 13.29 -1.38 -18.13
N ASN A 117 13.21 -1.10 -19.44
CA ASN A 117 14.32 -1.29 -20.37
C ASN A 117 15.50 -0.32 -20.17
N HIS A 118 15.25 0.83 -19.56
CA HIS A 118 16.28 1.85 -19.25
C HIS A 118 16.46 1.98 -17.75
N LYS A 119 16.40 0.85 -17.03
CA LYS A 119 16.61 0.84 -15.59
C LYS A 119 18.04 1.21 -15.21
N ILE A 120 18.18 1.89 -14.09
CA ILE A 120 19.44 2.01 -13.37
C ILE A 120 19.55 0.88 -12.35
N ASN A 121 20.75 0.43 -12.07
CA ASN A 121 21.00 -0.53 -10.99
C ASN A 121 21.62 0.24 -9.84
N ILE A 122 21.06 0.07 -8.64
CA ILE A 122 21.58 0.64 -7.39
C ILE A 122 21.96 -0.53 -6.48
N PHE A 123 23.14 -0.46 -5.89
CA PHE A 123 23.65 -1.50 -5.02
C PHE A 123 23.98 -0.91 -3.64
N ILE A 124 23.73 -1.67 -2.59
CA ILE A 124 24.22 -1.41 -1.23
C ILE A 124 25.09 -2.60 -0.83
N ASN A 125 26.35 -2.38 -0.57
CA ASN A 125 27.34 -3.43 -0.24
C ASN A 125 27.31 -4.61 -1.23
N GLY A 126 27.24 -4.31 -2.52
CA GLY A 126 27.20 -5.30 -3.59
C GLY A 126 25.84 -5.99 -3.81
N LYS A 127 24.84 -5.77 -2.94
CA LYS A 127 23.49 -6.30 -3.11
C LYS A 127 22.62 -5.30 -3.89
N ALA A 128 22.01 -5.74 -4.99
CA ALA A 128 21.11 -4.92 -5.77
C ALA A 128 19.83 -4.59 -4.98
N ILE A 129 19.37 -3.33 -5.12
CA ILE A 129 18.12 -2.88 -4.54
C ILE A 129 16.97 -3.24 -5.47
N GLU A 130 15.99 -3.98 -4.96
CA GLU A 130 14.75 -4.28 -5.65
C GLU A 130 13.75 -3.12 -5.55
N PRO A 131 13.06 -2.77 -6.65
CA PRO A 131 12.08 -1.68 -6.63
C PRO A 131 10.85 -2.03 -5.78
N PHE A 132 10.43 -1.12 -4.92
CA PHE A 132 9.17 -1.19 -4.21
C PHE A 132 8.10 -0.35 -4.91
N ASP A 133 7.13 -1.00 -5.53
CA ASP A 133 6.01 -0.36 -6.20
C ASP A 133 4.84 -0.14 -5.22
N PRO A 134 4.57 1.09 -4.75
CA PRO A 134 3.54 1.34 -3.73
C PRO A 134 2.11 1.11 -4.25
N PHE A 135 1.93 0.95 -5.55
CA PHE A 135 0.62 0.72 -6.19
C PHE A 135 0.31 -0.76 -6.37
N HIS A 136 1.27 -1.65 -6.10
CA HIS A 136 1.14 -3.09 -6.42
C HIS A 136 0.58 -3.31 -7.83
N SER A 137 1.07 -2.53 -8.78
CA SER A 137 0.48 -2.40 -10.13
C SER A 137 0.48 -3.70 -10.94
N THR A 138 1.35 -4.65 -10.60
CA THR A 138 1.45 -5.96 -11.27
C THR A 138 0.52 -7.03 -10.71
N HIS A 139 -0.11 -6.78 -9.56
CA HIS A 139 -1.00 -7.76 -8.95
C HIS A 139 -2.37 -7.77 -9.63
N ILE A 140 -2.88 -8.96 -9.98
CA ILE A 140 -4.12 -9.14 -10.75
C ILE A 140 -5.38 -8.55 -10.09
N ALA A 141 -5.39 -8.44 -8.76
CA ALA A 141 -6.51 -7.88 -8.01
C ALA A 141 -6.36 -6.38 -7.74
N THR A 142 -5.28 -5.73 -8.16
CA THR A 142 -5.15 -4.28 -8.14
C THR A 142 -6.10 -3.68 -9.17
N GLN A 143 -6.87 -2.67 -8.77
CA GLN A 143 -7.75 -1.97 -9.68
C GLN A 143 -7.10 -0.65 -10.07
N GLU A 144 -6.69 -0.52 -11.33
CA GLU A 144 -6.32 0.76 -11.93
C GLU A 144 -7.59 1.45 -12.40
N LEU A 145 -7.86 2.64 -11.87
CA LEU A 145 -9.01 3.45 -12.25
C LEU A 145 -8.63 4.37 -13.41
N GLN A 146 -9.63 4.99 -14.01
CA GLN A 146 -9.44 5.86 -15.16
C GLN A 146 -8.45 6.99 -14.84
N GLU A 147 -7.45 7.14 -15.69
CA GLU A 147 -6.49 8.24 -15.66
C GLU A 147 -7.20 9.58 -15.90
N GLU A 148 -6.80 10.60 -15.14
CA GLU A 148 -7.24 11.97 -15.34
C GLU A 148 -6.07 12.86 -15.69
N ILE A 149 -6.27 13.74 -16.68
CA ILE A 149 -5.28 14.71 -17.11
C ILE A 149 -5.78 16.12 -16.76
N ILE A 150 -4.96 16.87 -16.05
CA ILE A 150 -5.23 18.27 -15.75
C ILE A 150 -4.23 19.14 -16.53
N ASN A 151 -4.73 19.96 -17.42
CA ASN A 151 -3.91 20.95 -18.12
C ASN A 151 -3.80 22.23 -17.28
N LEU A 152 -2.58 22.68 -17.03
CA LEU A 152 -2.28 23.88 -16.27
C LEU A 152 -1.04 24.56 -16.85
N ASN A 153 -1.17 25.80 -17.32
CA ASN A 153 -0.08 26.58 -17.94
C ASN A 153 0.66 25.82 -19.06
N ASP A 154 -0.09 25.25 -20.01
CA ASP A 154 0.39 24.42 -21.12
C ASP A 154 1.09 23.11 -20.72
N GLU A 155 1.12 22.81 -19.45
CA GLU A 155 1.68 21.57 -18.89
C GLU A 155 0.58 20.59 -18.51
N LYS A 156 0.91 19.28 -18.58
CA LYS A 156 -0.01 18.20 -18.25
C LYS A 156 0.36 17.56 -16.92
N ILE A 157 -0.57 17.58 -15.98
CA ILE A 157 -0.48 16.80 -14.74
C ILE A 157 -1.29 15.52 -14.95
N ILE A 158 -0.65 14.37 -14.78
CA ILE A 158 -1.27 13.08 -14.98
C ILE A 158 -1.57 12.46 -13.63
N ILE A 159 -2.81 12.00 -13.45
CA ILE A 159 -3.28 11.42 -12.18
C ILE A 159 -3.82 10.03 -12.46
N ARG A 160 -3.23 9.01 -11.82
CA ARG A 160 -3.65 7.60 -11.92
C ARG A 160 -4.02 7.07 -10.55
N PRO A 161 -5.32 6.86 -10.29
CA PRO A 161 -5.76 6.25 -9.06
C PRO A 161 -5.68 4.72 -9.12
N TYR A 162 -5.26 4.12 -8.01
CA TYR A 162 -5.21 2.66 -7.80
C TYR A 162 -5.94 2.31 -6.52
N ILE A 163 -6.62 1.16 -6.53
CA ILE A 163 -7.13 0.50 -5.33
C ILE A 163 -6.35 -0.79 -5.17
N LEU A 164 -5.61 -0.88 -4.08
CA LEU A 164 -4.82 -2.07 -3.74
C LEU A 164 -5.71 -3.29 -3.51
N PRO A 165 -5.17 -4.50 -3.65
CA PRO A 165 -5.90 -5.71 -3.34
C PRO A 165 -6.37 -5.73 -1.90
N HIS A 166 -7.58 -6.23 -1.67
CA HIS A 166 -8.04 -6.53 -0.32
C HIS A 166 -7.18 -7.64 0.29
N TYR A 167 -6.96 -7.59 1.62
CA TYR A 167 -6.12 -8.56 2.34
C TYR A 167 -6.47 -10.03 2.04
N SER A 168 -7.76 -10.33 1.78
CA SER A 168 -8.22 -11.68 1.42
C SER A 168 -7.71 -12.18 0.05
N LYS A 169 -7.13 -11.31 -0.76
CA LYS A 169 -6.55 -11.62 -2.08
C LYS A 169 -5.02 -11.71 -2.05
N LEU A 170 -4.41 -11.45 -0.91
CA LEU A 170 -2.97 -11.45 -0.70
C LEU A 170 -2.54 -12.63 0.16
N SER A 171 -1.36 -13.18 -0.10
CA SER A 171 -0.67 -14.03 0.86
C SER A 171 -0.25 -13.21 2.10
N GLN A 172 0.04 -13.86 3.22
CA GLN A 172 0.53 -13.16 4.41
C GLN A 172 1.81 -12.38 4.12
N LYS A 173 2.74 -13.00 3.39
CA LYS A 173 4.02 -12.39 3.00
C LYS A 173 3.83 -11.12 2.14
N GLU A 174 2.91 -11.15 1.18
CA GLU A 174 2.58 -9.97 0.37
C GLU A 174 1.92 -8.89 1.20
N TYR A 175 0.98 -9.27 2.07
CA TYR A 175 0.32 -8.32 2.96
C TYR A 175 1.33 -7.59 3.83
N ASP A 176 2.23 -8.32 4.51
CA ASP A 176 3.26 -7.76 5.39
C ASP A 176 4.26 -6.90 4.61
N TYR A 177 4.60 -7.29 3.36
CA TYR A 177 5.48 -6.53 2.50
C TYR A 177 4.91 -5.15 2.11
N TYR A 178 3.60 -5.06 1.84
CA TYR A 178 2.93 -3.81 1.47
C TYR A 178 2.37 -3.04 2.67
N ASP A 179 2.37 -3.63 3.87
CA ASP A 179 1.95 -2.95 5.11
C ASP A 179 2.92 -1.84 5.50
N GLU A 180 4.20 -1.95 5.16
CA GLU A 180 5.26 -0.96 5.38
C GLU A 180 5.27 -0.30 6.79
N ASP A 181 6.16 0.65 7.01
CA ASP A 181 6.24 1.41 8.26
C ASP A 181 5.01 2.33 8.41
N GLY A 182 4.08 1.93 9.26
CA GLY A 182 2.85 2.66 9.60
C GLY A 182 1.58 2.11 8.98
N GLY A 183 1.66 1.00 8.25
CA GLY A 183 0.51 0.24 7.76
C GLY A 183 -0.24 0.87 6.58
N TYR A 184 -1.18 0.12 6.06
CA TYR A 184 -2.05 0.56 4.96
C TYR A 184 -2.77 1.88 5.25
N LEU A 185 -3.13 2.11 6.53
CA LEU A 185 -3.85 3.31 6.94
C LEU A 185 -2.99 4.57 6.79
N LYS A 186 -1.71 4.52 7.17
CA LYS A 186 -0.80 5.67 7.08
C LYS A 186 -0.36 5.95 5.65
N ASN A 187 -0.22 4.90 4.84
CA ASN A 187 0.32 4.98 3.49
C ASN A 187 -0.75 5.26 2.41
N GLN A 188 -2.00 5.58 2.79
CA GLN A 188 -3.08 5.94 1.87
C GLN A 188 -2.91 7.32 1.26
N GLY A 189 -3.42 7.54 0.04
CA GLY A 189 -3.52 8.88 -0.55
C GLY A 189 -2.62 9.11 -1.74
N PHE A 190 -2.20 10.37 -1.90
CA PHE A 190 -1.44 10.81 -3.05
C PHE A 190 0.05 10.49 -2.96
N TYR A 191 0.60 10.09 -4.09
CA TYR A 191 2.01 9.82 -4.35
C TYR A 191 2.47 10.73 -5.47
N VAL A 192 3.26 11.76 -5.13
CA VAL A 192 3.64 12.81 -6.07
C VAL A 192 5.01 12.54 -6.67
N TYR A 193 5.06 12.45 -7.97
CA TYR A 193 6.28 12.23 -8.75
C TYR A 193 6.66 13.48 -9.54
N ARG A 194 7.94 13.74 -9.59
CA ARG A 194 8.57 14.72 -10.45
C ARG A 194 9.62 14.03 -11.28
N ASN A 195 9.45 14.03 -12.58
CA ASN A 195 10.35 13.32 -13.50
C ASN A 195 10.65 11.87 -13.03
N LYS A 196 9.60 11.09 -12.76
CA LYS A 196 9.62 9.71 -12.24
C LYS A 196 10.15 9.53 -10.80
N ARG A 197 10.79 10.53 -10.19
CA ARG A 197 11.22 10.46 -8.80
C ARG A 197 10.04 10.74 -7.88
N LEU A 198 9.79 9.86 -6.92
CA LEU A 198 8.80 10.09 -5.87
C LEU A 198 9.32 11.21 -4.94
N LEU A 199 8.49 12.20 -4.69
CA LEU A 199 8.79 13.32 -3.78
C LEU A 199 8.03 13.19 -2.47
N ILE A 200 6.77 12.78 -2.55
CA ILE A 200 5.85 12.69 -1.41
C ILE A 200 5.03 11.42 -1.55
N SER A 201 4.87 10.69 -0.47
CA SER A 201 4.07 9.47 -0.38
C SER A 201 3.02 9.56 0.73
N GLY A 202 1.85 8.95 0.50
CA GLY A 202 0.85 8.70 1.52
C GLY A 202 0.21 9.96 2.12
N THR A 203 -0.15 10.95 1.32
CA THR A 203 -0.78 12.19 1.81
C THR A 203 -2.12 12.48 1.17
N TRP A 204 -3.05 13.05 1.93
CA TRP A 204 -4.29 13.62 1.41
C TRP A 204 -4.24 15.14 1.25
N PHE A 205 -3.09 15.78 1.45
CA PHE A 205 -2.93 17.25 1.44
C PHE A 205 -3.94 17.99 2.33
N ARG A 206 -4.41 17.38 3.41
CA ARG A 206 -5.48 17.89 4.28
C ARG A 206 -6.80 18.16 3.54
N ILE A 207 -7.08 17.49 2.44
CA ILE A 207 -8.37 17.55 1.73
C ILE A 207 -9.37 16.69 2.48
N ILE A 208 -8.97 15.49 2.88
CA ILE A 208 -9.72 14.60 3.77
C ILE A 208 -8.82 14.10 4.89
N ARG A 209 -9.42 13.49 5.91
CA ARG A 209 -8.68 12.74 6.94
C ARG A 209 -8.41 11.31 6.46
N GLN A 210 -7.35 10.72 6.99
CA GLN A 210 -7.11 9.29 6.81
C GLN A 210 -8.26 8.49 7.40
N SER A 211 -8.69 7.45 6.72
CA SER A 211 -9.77 6.58 7.19
C SER A 211 -9.65 5.16 6.62
N GLU A 212 -10.27 4.20 7.29
CA GLU A 212 -10.32 2.81 6.87
C GLU A 212 -10.89 2.63 5.45
N MET A 213 -11.88 3.45 5.08
CA MET A 213 -12.49 3.42 3.75
C MET A 213 -11.45 3.63 2.63
N PHE A 214 -10.44 4.46 2.87
CA PHE A 214 -9.45 4.82 1.85
C PHE A 214 -8.11 4.11 2.03
N LYS A 215 -7.96 3.19 3.00
CA LYS A 215 -6.66 2.57 3.30
C LYS A 215 -6.02 1.83 2.13
N LEU A 216 -6.81 1.37 1.17
CA LEU A 216 -6.34 0.72 -0.06
C LEU A 216 -6.12 1.71 -1.22
N ALA A 217 -6.52 2.97 -1.07
CA ALA A 217 -6.40 3.96 -2.14
C ALA A 217 -4.97 4.51 -2.22
N ARG A 218 -4.41 4.48 -3.42
CA ARG A 218 -3.11 5.07 -3.79
C ARG A 218 -3.30 5.85 -5.07
N ILE A 219 -2.90 7.12 -5.09
CA ILE A 219 -3.11 7.97 -6.25
C ILE A 219 -1.78 8.54 -6.71
N GLN A 220 -1.31 8.08 -7.86
CA GLN A 220 -0.12 8.60 -8.50
C GLN A 220 -0.42 9.96 -9.14
N ILE A 221 0.45 10.94 -8.90
CA ILE A 221 0.42 12.25 -9.54
C ILE A 221 1.78 12.48 -10.20
N ASP A 222 1.83 12.60 -11.52
CA ASP A 222 3.04 12.94 -12.26
C ASP A 222 3.04 14.45 -12.57
N LEU A 223 4.05 15.13 -12.04
CA LEU A 223 4.26 16.57 -12.23
C LEU A 223 5.40 16.85 -13.21
N PRO A 224 5.22 17.74 -14.18
CA PRO A 224 6.31 18.29 -14.95
C PRO A 224 7.14 19.28 -14.11
N ASN A 225 8.45 19.40 -14.46
CA ASN A 225 9.41 20.21 -13.70
C ASN A 225 9.04 21.71 -13.62
N ASN A 226 8.32 22.22 -14.62
CA ASN A 226 7.96 23.63 -14.71
C ASN A 226 6.90 24.07 -13.69
N LEU A 227 6.22 23.10 -13.06
CA LEU A 227 5.20 23.37 -12.05
C LEU A 227 5.70 23.36 -10.59
N ASP A 228 7.00 23.18 -10.38
CA ASP A 228 7.61 23.11 -9.04
C ASP A 228 7.26 24.32 -8.15
N SER A 229 7.28 25.54 -8.72
CA SER A 229 6.98 26.77 -7.99
C SER A 229 5.51 26.85 -7.57
N LEU A 230 4.59 26.39 -8.43
CA LEU A 230 3.15 26.40 -8.17
C LEU A 230 2.78 25.38 -7.07
N TRP A 231 3.49 24.28 -6.99
CA TRP A 231 3.27 23.26 -5.96
C TRP A 231 4.02 23.54 -4.66
N LYS A 232 4.75 24.65 -4.58
CA LYS A 232 5.54 25.06 -3.41
C LYS A 232 6.41 23.90 -2.87
N ILE A 233 7.05 23.18 -3.81
CA ILE A 233 7.95 22.08 -3.46
C ILE A 233 9.16 22.66 -2.73
N ASP A 234 9.40 22.23 -1.50
CA ASP A 234 10.52 22.68 -0.67
C ASP A 234 11.88 22.16 -1.17
N VAL A 235 12.97 22.73 -0.64
CA VAL A 235 14.35 22.33 -0.96
C VAL A 235 14.61 20.88 -0.60
N ARG A 236 14.05 20.42 0.51
CA ARG A 236 14.18 19.04 1.00
C ARG A 236 13.34 18.06 0.20
N LYS A 237 12.42 18.58 -0.65
CA LYS A 237 11.47 17.78 -1.44
C LYS A 237 10.57 16.87 -0.58
N SER A 238 10.32 17.31 0.66
CA SER A 238 9.50 16.60 1.65
C SER A 238 8.10 17.19 1.81
N TYR A 239 7.87 18.37 1.22
CA TYR A 239 6.60 19.08 1.29
C TYR A 239 6.17 19.60 -0.08
N ALA A 240 4.90 19.42 -0.39
CA ALA A 240 4.24 20.07 -1.52
C ALA A 240 2.83 20.52 -1.11
N SER A 241 2.37 21.61 -1.67
CA SER A 241 1.00 22.08 -1.49
C SER A 241 0.39 22.34 -2.87
N PRO A 242 -0.61 21.55 -3.27
CA PRO A 242 -1.25 21.75 -4.56
C PRO A 242 -1.99 23.08 -4.60
N PRO A 243 -1.96 23.82 -5.74
CA PRO A 243 -2.74 25.02 -5.94
C PRO A 243 -4.25 24.78 -5.74
N SER A 244 -5.01 25.83 -5.40
CA SER A 244 -6.46 25.70 -5.10
C SER A 244 -7.28 25.07 -6.23
N ILE A 245 -6.93 25.37 -7.49
CA ILE A 245 -7.57 24.77 -8.66
C ILE A 245 -7.33 23.25 -8.74
N ILE A 246 -6.11 22.81 -8.42
CA ILE A 246 -5.75 21.39 -8.36
C ILE A 246 -6.45 20.73 -7.18
N ARG A 247 -6.45 21.34 -6.00
CA ARG A 247 -7.14 20.80 -4.80
C ARG A 247 -8.61 20.49 -5.09
N ARG A 248 -9.32 21.36 -5.79
CA ARG A 248 -10.72 21.10 -6.20
C ARG A 248 -10.86 19.89 -7.12
N ARG A 249 -9.93 19.70 -8.05
CA ARG A 249 -9.91 18.51 -8.91
C ARG A 249 -9.61 17.24 -8.13
N LEU A 250 -8.60 17.29 -7.24
CA LEU A 250 -8.26 16.16 -6.36
C LEU A 250 -9.43 15.76 -5.46
N SER A 251 -10.21 16.72 -4.93
CA SER A 251 -11.44 16.41 -4.16
C SER A 251 -12.44 15.59 -4.97
N LYS A 252 -12.68 15.96 -6.23
CA LYS A 252 -13.59 15.20 -7.13
C LYS A 252 -13.06 13.79 -7.43
N ILE A 253 -11.75 13.62 -7.56
CA ILE A 253 -11.13 12.31 -7.75
C ILE A 253 -11.32 11.44 -6.50
N ILE A 254 -11.16 12.02 -5.31
CA ILE A 254 -11.41 11.33 -4.04
C ILE A 254 -12.86 10.85 -3.94
N GLU A 255 -13.83 11.66 -4.34
CA GLU A 255 -15.26 11.27 -4.37
C GLU A 255 -15.50 10.05 -5.27
N LYS A 256 -14.89 10.02 -6.47
CA LYS A 256 -14.97 8.86 -7.38
C LYS A 256 -14.31 7.60 -6.77
N ILE A 257 -13.15 7.76 -6.13
CA ILE A 257 -12.42 6.68 -5.49
C ILE A 257 -13.19 6.13 -4.29
N SER A 258 -13.90 6.96 -3.55
CA SER A 258 -14.75 6.54 -2.43
C SER A 258 -15.72 5.45 -2.84
N GLY A 259 -16.40 5.61 -3.98
CA GLY A 259 -17.29 4.59 -4.53
C GLY A 259 -16.59 3.28 -4.90
N ALA A 260 -15.40 3.35 -5.50
CA ALA A 260 -14.61 2.18 -5.88
C ALA A 260 -14.02 1.47 -4.66
N SER A 261 -13.45 2.21 -3.71
CA SER A 261 -12.90 1.68 -2.47
C SER A 261 -13.97 1.00 -1.62
N SER A 262 -15.14 1.63 -1.45
CA SER A 262 -16.27 1.05 -0.74
C SER A 262 -16.70 -0.30 -1.34
N LYS A 263 -16.71 -0.42 -2.67
CA LYS A 263 -17.06 -1.69 -3.36
C LYS A 263 -16.10 -2.83 -3.02
N VAL A 264 -14.81 -2.56 -2.81
CA VAL A 264 -13.83 -3.60 -2.43
C VAL A 264 -14.17 -4.22 -1.08
N TYR A 265 -14.66 -3.41 -0.13
CA TYR A 265 -15.07 -3.90 1.19
C TYR A 265 -16.47 -4.49 1.21
N THR A 266 -17.37 -4.00 0.36
CA THR A 266 -18.77 -4.44 0.34
C THR A 266 -19.03 -5.57 -0.66
N ALA A 267 -18.24 -5.67 -1.73
CA ALA A 267 -18.34 -6.72 -2.75
C ALA A 267 -17.57 -7.98 -2.33
N ARG A 268 -17.95 -8.62 -1.23
CA ARG A 268 -17.51 -9.98 -0.95
C ARG A 268 -18.14 -10.89 -2.00
N GLY A 269 -17.35 -11.24 -3.03
CA GLY A 269 -17.61 -12.44 -3.82
C GLY A 269 -18.74 -12.42 -4.84
N HIS A 270 -19.21 -11.29 -5.32
CA HIS A 270 -20.13 -11.26 -6.44
C HIS A 270 -19.41 -11.17 -7.79
N ARG A 271 -19.09 -12.32 -8.37
CA ARG A 271 -19.21 -12.48 -9.84
C ARG A 271 -20.70 -12.44 -10.16
N SER A 272 -21.04 -11.55 -11.11
CA SER A 272 -22.37 -11.37 -11.69
C SER A 272 -23.20 -12.67 -11.83
N THR A 273 -24.49 -12.58 -11.50
CA THR A 273 -25.61 -13.42 -11.93
C THR A 273 -26.13 -14.54 -11.03
N THR A 274 -25.63 -14.74 -9.81
CA THR A 274 -26.33 -15.59 -8.84
C THR A 274 -26.57 -14.83 -7.55
N THR A 275 -27.83 -14.72 -7.14
CA THR A 275 -28.24 -14.13 -5.86
C THR A 275 -27.77 -15.04 -4.72
N ASN A 276 -26.57 -14.77 -4.19
CA ASN A 276 -26.12 -15.44 -2.97
C ASN A 276 -27.02 -15.03 -1.80
N ILE A 277 -27.64 -16.00 -1.17
CA ILE A 277 -28.45 -15.80 0.02
C ILE A 277 -27.53 -15.89 1.22
N SER A 278 -27.27 -14.74 1.86
CA SER A 278 -26.40 -14.63 3.03
C SER A 278 -27.20 -14.58 4.33
N PHE A 279 -26.56 -14.98 5.44
CA PHE A 279 -27.17 -14.89 6.78
C PHE A 279 -27.35 -13.45 7.27
N TRP A 280 -26.50 -12.53 6.83
CA TRP A 280 -26.58 -11.13 7.20
C TRP A 280 -27.02 -10.29 6.00
N GLU A 281 -28.01 -9.42 6.20
CA GLU A 281 -28.43 -8.42 5.24
C GLU A 281 -27.93 -7.04 5.65
N ARG A 282 -27.49 -6.26 4.66
CA ARG A 282 -27.03 -4.89 4.82
C ARG A 282 -28.01 -3.94 4.15
N TYR A 283 -28.64 -3.12 4.97
CA TYR A 283 -29.55 -2.07 4.51
C TYR A 283 -28.84 -0.71 4.57
N ALA A 284 -28.92 0.06 3.48
CA ALA A 284 -28.45 1.43 3.44
C ALA A 284 -29.60 2.34 3.03
N ALA A 285 -30.07 3.16 3.96
CA ALA A 285 -31.16 4.13 3.72
C ALA A 285 -30.88 5.44 4.47
N ARG A 286 -31.13 6.57 3.80
CA ARG A 286 -31.04 7.93 4.39
C ARG A 286 -29.75 8.24 5.13
N GLY A 287 -28.61 7.69 4.66
CA GLY A 287 -27.30 7.89 5.30
C GLY A 287 -26.99 6.96 6.48
N GLU A 288 -27.92 6.09 6.85
CA GLU A 288 -27.70 5.05 7.86
C GLU A 288 -27.43 3.69 7.20
N ILE A 289 -26.56 2.91 7.83
CA ILE A 289 -26.29 1.52 7.44
C ILE A 289 -26.68 0.64 8.62
N LYS A 290 -27.56 -0.34 8.35
CA LYS A 290 -28.00 -1.33 9.34
C LYS A 290 -27.65 -2.73 8.86
N TYR A 291 -27.32 -3.59 9.78
CA TYR A 291 -27.15 -5.01 9.56
C TYR A 291 -28.20 -5.78 10.35
N SER A 292 -28.85 -6.73 9.69
CA SER A 292 -29.82 -7.63 10.35
C SER A 292 -29.62 -9.05 9.90
N ILE A 293 -30.12 -10.00 10.67
CA ILE A 293 -30.17 -11.40 10.24
C ILE A 293 -31.24 -11.54 9.16
N ASN A 294 -30.89 -12.23 8.07
CA ASN A 294 -31.80 -12.55 6.98
C ASN A 294 -32.80 -13.62 7.42
N LYS A 295 -33.98 -13.20 7.85
CA LYS A 295 -35.03 -14.12 8.31
C LYS A 295 -35.58 -14.98 7.17
N GLU A 296 -35.46 -14.53 5.92
CA GLU A 296 -35.85 -15.30 4.72
C GLU A 296 -34.79 -16.33 4.30
N HIS A 297 -33.70 -16.46 5.07
CA HIS A 297 -32.66 -17.43 4.76
C HIS A 297 -33.21 -18.86 4.83
N PRO A 298 -32.96 -19.74 3.83
CA PRO A 298 -33.59 -21.07 3.74
C PRO A 298 -33.42 -21.95 4.95
N ILE A 299 -32.29 -21.86 5.65
CA ILE A 299 -32.04 -22.60 6.91
C ILE A 299 -32.92 -22.08 8.04
N ILE A 300 -33.08 -20.76 8.14
CA ILE A 300 -33.91 -20.11 9.16
C ILE A 300 -35.38 -20.43 8.91
N GLN A 301 -35.83 -20.25 7.68
CA GLN A 301 -37.22 -20.57 7.30
C GLN A 301 -37.57 -22.05 7.54
N ASN A 302 -36.68 -22.95 7.15
CA ASN A 302 -36.91 -24.39 7.41
C ASN A 302 -37.03 -24.69 8.91
N PHE A 303 -36.25 -24.02 9.77
CA PHE A 303 -36.35 -24.16 11.21
C PHE A 303 -37.66 -23.58 11.75
N LEU A 304 -38.03 -22.38 11.33
CA LEU A 304 -39.28 -21.71 11.74
C LEU A 304 -40.54 -22.53 11.37
N ASN A 305 -40.57 -23.11 10.17
CA ASN A 305 -41.69 -23.92 9.71
C ASN A 305 -41.96 -25.16 10.57
N ASN A 306 -41.00 -25.62 11.32
CA ASN A 306 -41.12 -26.76 12.22
C ASN A 306 -41.46 -26.37 13.69
N LEU A 307 -41.68 -25.09 13.96
CA LEU A 307 -42.00 -24.58 15.30
C LEU A 307 -43.45 -24.16 15.39
N ASP A 308 -44.00 -24.23 16.62
CA ASP A 308 -45.30 -23.60 16.90
C ASP A 308 -45.19 -22.05 16.85
N ARG A 309 -46.32 -21.37 16.74
CA ARG A 309 -46.34 -19.92 16.57
C ARG A 309 -45.63 -19.14 17.66
N LYS A 310 -45.75 -19.58 18.90
CA LYS A 310 -45.08 -18.94 20.02
C LYS A 310 -43.57 -19.07 19.93
N ALA A 311 -43.07 -20.28 19.66
CA ALA A 311 -41.66 -20.52 19.47
C ALA A 311 -41.08 -19.80 18.24
N GLN A 312 -41.87 -19.59 17.16
CA GLN A 312 -41.48 -18.75 16.04
C GLN A 312 -41.27 -17.30 16.46
N ASP A 313 -42.20 -16.75 17.24
CA ASP A 313 -42.13 -15.37 17.72
C ASP A 313 -40.90 -15.18 18.64
N ASP A 314 -40.70 -16.08 19.61
CA ASP A 314 -39.55 -16.06 20.53
C ASP A 314 -38.22 -16.18 19.76
N PHE A 315 -38.13 -17.04 18.76
CA PHE A 315 -36.92 -17.18 17.93
C PHE A 315 -36.64 -15.95 17.06
N ASN A 316 -37.69 -15.36 16.48
CA ASN A 316 -37.55 -14.12 15.70
C ASN A 316 -37.05 -12.98 16.59
N GLU A 317 -37.50 -12.88 17.85
CA GLU A 317 -37.01 -11.90 18.82
C GLU A 317 -35.51 -12.11 19.12
N ILE A 318 -35.07 -13.37 19.29
CA ILE A 318 -33.65 -13.69 19.46
C ILE A 318 -32.82 -13.24 18.26
N LEU A 319 -33.28 -13.49 17.04
CA LEU A 319 -32.60 -13.05 15.81
C LEU A 319 -32.49 -11.51 15.74
N ASP A 320 -33.54 -10.80 16.14
CA ASP A 320 -33.54 -9.33 16.18
C ASP A 320 -32.55 -8.81 17.24
N LEU A 321 -32.47 -9.46 18.42
CA LEU A 321 -31.50 -9.13 19.45
C LEU A 321 -30.06 -9.36 18.95
N VAL A 322 -29.78 -10.51 18.34
CA VAL A 322 -28.45 -10.81 17.76
C VAL A 322 -28.05 -9.76 16.73
N GLY A 323 -28.99 -9.34 15.87
CA GLY A 323 -28.77 -8.29 14.88
C GLY A 323 -28.51 -6.92 15.52
N SER A 324 -29.25 -6.59 16.58
CA SER A 324 -29.15 -5.29 17.28
C SER A 324 -27.87 -5.14 18.11
N PHE A 325 -27.36 -6.22 18.66
CA PHE A 325 -26.16 -6.25 19.50
C PHE A 325 -24.88 -6.68 18.75
N LEU A 326 -24.82 -6.49 17.42
CA LEU A 326 -23.60 -6.66 16.67
C LEU A 326 -22.45 -5.82 17.31
N PRO A 327 -21.30 -6.44 17.69
CA PRO A 327 -20.22 -5.74 18.38
C PRO A 327 -19.42 -4.85 17.42
N LYS A 328 -20.08 -3.86 16.82
CA LYS A 328 -19.56 -3.02 15.74
C LYS A 328 -18.30 -2.26 16.12
N ASP A 329 -18.22 -1.75 17.37
CA ASP A 329 -17.09 -0.93 17.79
C ASP A 329 -15.84 -1.81 18.03
N ALA A 330 -16.01 -3.01 18.60
CA ALA A 330 -14.94 -3.98 18.74
C ALA A 330 -14.45 -4.49 17.39
N LEU A 331 -15.36 -4.88 16.48
CA LEU A 331 -15.02 -5.28 15.12
C LEU A 331 -14.29 -4.17 14.36
N TYR A 332 -14.72 -2.93 14.52
CA TYR A 332 -14.06 -1.78 13.91
C TYR A 332 -12.63 -1.60 14.44
N ALA A 333 -12.45 -1.68 15.77
CA ALA A 333 -11.14 -1.57 16.41
C ALA A 333 -10.20 -2.71 15.96
N ASP A 334 -10.68 -3.95 15.96
CA ASP A 334 -9.87 -5.12 15.59
C ASP A 334 -9.49 -5.12 14.10
N LEU A 335 -10.42 -4.78 13.22
CA LEU A 335 -10.16 -4.64 11.78
C LEU A 335 -9.27 -3.44 11.46
N GLY A 336 -9.34 -2.37 12.27
CA GLY A 336 -8.52 -1.17 12.14
C GLY A 336 -7.10 -1.30 12.65
N ASN A 337 -6.82 -2.26 13.53
CA ASN A 337 -5.52 -2.47 14.19
C ASN A 337 -4.48 -3.20 13.31
N ASN A 338 -4.38 -2.90 12.01
CA ASN A 338 -3.37 -3.44 11.08
C ASN A 338 -3.25 -4.98 10.99
N ASN A 339 -4.17 -5.74 11.62
CA ASN A 339 -4.19 -7.19 11.58
C ASN A 339 -5.57 -7.76 11.20
N PRO A 340 -6.21 -7.31 10.11
CA PRO A 340 -7.55 -7.76 9.73
C PRO A 340 -7.61 -9.27 9.43
N LYS A 341 -6.47 -9.91 9.10
CA LYS A 341 -6.39 -11.37 8.88
C LYS A 341 -6.51 -12.19 10.17
N LYS A 342 -6.30 -11.60 11.33
CA LYS A 342 -6.47 -12.25 12.62
C LYS A 342 -7.92 -12.25 13.11
N VAL A 343 -8.76 -11.39 12.51
CA VAL A 343 -10.19 -11.33 12.82
C VAL A 343 -10.90 -12.39 11.97
N ASN A 344 -11.11 -13.55 12.54
CA ASN A 344 -11.78 -14.67 11.88
C ASN A 344 -13.16 -14.91 12.48
N THR A 345 -14.07 -15.42 11.67
CA THR A 345 -15.32 -15.98 12.17
C THR A 345 -15.05 -17.32 12.86
N THR A 346 -15.94 -17.72 13.74
CA THR A 346 -15.89 -19.05 14.35
C THR A 346 -15.87 -20.11 13.24
N ASP A 347 -14.93 -21.04 13.31
CA ASP A 347 -14.82 -22.12 12.34
C ASP A 347 -16.01 -23.07 12.45
N ILE A 348 -16.67 -23.27 11.33
CA ILE A 348 -17.72 -24.28 11.19
C ILE A 348 -17.06 -25.53 10.59
N SER A 349 -17.16 -26.66 11.29
CA SER A 349 -16.57 -27.89 10.77
C SER A 349 -17.26 -28.38 9.50
N ASN A 350 -16.49 -29.02 8.62
CA ASN A 350 -17.01 -29.61 7.39
C ASN A 350 -18.11 -30.64 7.67
N GLU A 351 -17.96 -31.41 8.73
CA GLU A 351 -18.95 -32.40 9.19
C GLU A 351 -20.29 -31.75 9.57
N PHE A 352 -20.22 -30.55 10.21
CA PHE A 352 -21.44 -29.81 10.54
C PHE A 352 -22.16 -29.32 9.29
N ILE A 353 -21.42 -28.81 8.29
CA ILE A 353 -22.00 -28.37 7.01
C ILE A 353 -22.65 -29.54 6.26
N GLU A 354 -21.98 -30.73 6.24
CA GLU A 354 -22.52 -31.92 5.64
C GLU A 354 -23.78 -32.42 6.36
N LYS A 355 -23.79 -32.38 7.70
CA LYS A 355 -24.97 -32.74 8.50
C LYS A 355 -26.16 -31.81 8.20
N LEU A 356 -25.90 -30.50 8.06
CA LEU A 356 -26.93 -29.55 7.67
C LEU A 356 -27.46 -29.80 6.25
N ALA A 357 -26.57 -30.13 5.31
CA ALA A 357 -26.95 -30.45 3.94
C ALA A 357 -27.80 -31.76 3.88
N LEU A 358 -27.40 -32.81 4.61
CA LEU A 358 -28.16 -34.05 4.70
C LEU A 358 -29.54 -33.83 5.30
N LYS A 359 -29.64 -33.01 6.37
CA LYS A 359 -30.94 -32.65 6.95
C LYS A 359 -31.80 -31.92 5.94
N LYS A 360 -31.24 -30.92 5.23
CA LYS A 360 -31.98 -30.13 4.21
C LYS A 360 -32.46 -31.03 3.07
N ILE A 361 -31.64 -31.95 2.56
CA ILE A 361 -32.04 -32.91 1.54
C ILE A 361 -33.21 -33.77 2.06
N SER A 362 -33.11 -34.30 3.28
CA SER A 362 -34.16 -35.13 3.89
C SER A 362 -35.49 -34.41 4.02
N ASP A 363 -35.44 -33.12 4.40
CA ASP A 363 -36.62 -32.28 4.62
C ASP A 363 -37.29 -31.86 3.28
N GLU A 364 -36.53 -31.76 2.19
CA GLU A 364 -36.98 -31.16 0.93
C GLU A 364 -37.01 -32.14 -0.26
N LYS A 365 -36.61 -33.38 -0.09
CA LYS A 365 -36.48 -34.39 -1.18
C LYS A 365 -37.80 -34.59 -2.00
N ASP A 366 -38.94 -34.44 -1.32
CA ASP A 366 -40.26 -34.61 -1.94
C ASP A 366 -40.79 -33.29 -2.54
N LEU A 367 -40.14 -32.14 -2.27
CA LEU A 367 -40.57 -30.80 -2.67
C LEU A 367 -39.67 -30.19 -3.76
N MET A 368 -38.41 -30.59 -3.83
CA MET A 368 -37.39 -30.01 -4.71
C MET A 368 -36.73 -31.10 -5.57
N THR A 369 -36.39 -30.74 -6.79
CA THR A 369 -35.59 -31.59 -7.69
C THR A 369 -34.11 -31.56 -7.26
N ALA A 370 -33.34 -32.59 -7.67
CA ALA A 370 -31.92 -32.63 -7.46
C ALA A 370 -31.18 -31.38 -7.95
N GLN A 371 -31.60 -30.82 -9.11
CA GLN A 371 -31.00 -29.62 -9.67
C GLN A 371 -31.28 -28.37 -8.82
N GLU A 372 -32.48 -28.24 -8.28
CA GLU A 372 -32.87 -27.16 -7.39
C GLU A 372 -32.09 -27.22 -6.05
N LEU A 373 -31.92 -28.40 -5.48
CA LEU A 373 -31.10 -28.61 -4.27
C LEU A 373 -29.62 -28.24 -4.52
N VAL A 374 -29.06 -28.65 -5.66
CA VAL A 374 -27.70 -28.24 -6.03
C VAL A 374 -27.57 -26.74 -6.16
N SER A 375 -28.54 -26.11 -6.85
CA SER A 375 -28.58 -24.64 -6.99
C SER A 375 -28.70 -23.92 -5.64
N LEU A 376 -29.53 -24.47 -4.73
CA LEU A 376 -29.68 -23.95 -3.38
C LEU A 376 -28.34 -23.97 -2.63
N PHE A 377 -27.63 -25.12 -2.64
CA PHE A 377 -26.35 -25.24 -1.94
C PHE A 377 -25.24 -24.38 -2.56
N GLN A 378 -25.24 -24.21 -3.87
CA GLN A 378 -24.27 -23.34 -4.55
C GLN A 378 -24.46 -21.87 -4.25
N ASN A 379 -25.68 -21.43 -3.88
CA ASN A 379 -26.03 -20.03 -3.73
C ASN A 379 -26.38 -19.62 -2.29
N THR A 380 -26.34 -20.52 -1.32
CA THR A 380 -26.77 -20.25 0.06
C THR A 380 -25.62 -20.46 1.07
N GLU A 381 -25.40 -19.51 1.98
CA GLU A 381 -24.51 -19.69 3.13
C GLU A 381 -25.10 -20.76 4.09
N PRO A 382 -24.25 -21.58 4.73
CA PRO A 382 -22.80 -21.66 4.60
C PRO A 382 -22.31 -22.58 3.48
N PHE A 383 -23.20 -23.26 2.74
CA PHE A 383 -22.87 -24.29 1.76
C PHE A 383 -21.99 -23.76 0.61
N ASN A 384 -22.27 -22.53 0.13
CA ASN A 384 -21.51 -21.88 -0.95
C ASN A 384 -20.07 -21.50 -0.56
N LEU A 385 -19.76 -21.44 0.73
CA LEU A 385 -18.40 -21.18 1.26
C LEU A 385 -17.58 -22.47 1.36
N TYR A 386 -18.24 -23.63 1.30
CA TYR A 386 -17.61 -24.92 1.39
C TYR A 386 -17.25 -25.48 0.01
N LYS A 387 -15.96 -25.82 -0.18
CA LYS A 387 -15.43 -26.34 -1.45
C LYS A 387 -15.81 -27.83 -1.63
N LYS A 388 -17.04 -28.10 -1.96
CA LYS A 388 -17.55 -29.43 -2.25
C LYS A 388 -18.28 -29.44 -3.59
N ASP A 389 -18.20 -30.56 -4.31
CA ASP A 389 -19.06 -30.80 -5.47
C ASP A 389 -20.46 -31.21 -4.98
N TRP A 390 -21.34 -30.21 -4.89
CA TRP A 390 -22.70 -30.40 -4.41
C TRP A 390 -23.53 -31.27 -5.34
N LYS A 391 -23.19 -31.33 -6.64
CA LYS A 391 -23.88 -32.18 -7.60
C LYS A 391 -23.65 -33.66 -7.26
N ILE A 392 -22.40 -34.07 -7.12
CA ILE A 392 -22.05 -35.42 -6.74
C ILE A 392 -22.62 -35.79 -5.34
N PHE A 393 -22.60 -34.82 -4.41
CA PHE A 393 -23.10 -35.05 -3.05
C PHE A 393 -24.60 -35.29 -3.04
N VAL A 394 -25.40 -34.47 -3.74
CA VAL A 394 -26.86 -34.62 -3.82
C VAL A 394 -27.25 -35.91 -4.53
N GLU A 395 -26.62 -36.23 -5.68
CA GLU A 395 -26.87 -37.45 -6.45
C GLU A 395 -26.55 -38.74 -5.65
N LYS A 396 -25.65 -38.70 -4.68
CA LYS A 396 -25.29 -39.83 -3.83
C LYS A 396 -26.26 -40.02 -2.67
N VAL A 397 -26.96 -38.98 -2.25
CA VAL A 397 -27.83 -39.00 -1.05
C VAL A 397 -29.28 -39.23 -1.44
N LEU A 398 -29.73 -38.78 -2.62
CA LEU A 398 -31.05 -39.07 -3.18
C LEU A 398 -31.07 -40.45 -3.80
#